data_d31eb1cda46d256e8767682408426ee2
#
_entry.id   d31eb1cda46d256e8767682408426ee2
#
_cell.length_a   1.000
_cell.length_b   1.000
_cell.length_c   1.000
_cell.angle_alpha   90.00
_cell.angle_beta   90.00
_cell.angle_gamma   90.00
#
_symmetry.space_group_name_H-M   'P 1'
#
loop_
_entity.id
_entity.type
_entity.pdbx_description
1 polymer ?
#
loop_
_entity_poly.entity_id
_entity_poly.type
_entity_poly.pdbx_seq_one_letter_code
_entity_poly.pdbx_strand_id
1 'polypeptide(L)'
;MAEKMTTSSLRSVKIEPGTQKTFCAAHHAAFLSAQYKLLKEFGGEKLHFPAGLMEALAEMVDLEIDAAVESKKSLLTEQLKAKDAERDEALRHIFGMIRTQLHSSIREEREAAQVLDTQLHNFRYIRHQGYDVESGNISSLLMDAGRLTAEIDTLHLKPSFDRLKEANEAYKALVAERDAERIAKRLPSMRQLRPQADELYELACQYVQASYLFAPTKEAREEIGTLVDHMNERVRDFKTSHRKSVSQKRRHKKVTGDELQVTSDEQRAPVTSNS
;
A
#
# COMPACT_ATOMS: atom_id res chain seq x y z
N MET A 1 9.79 -26.05 55.02
CA MET A 1 11.01 -26.25 54.21
C MET A 1 10.84 -25.46 52.93
N ALA A 2 11.60 -24.39 52.76
CA ALA A 2 11.55 -23.64 51.51
C ALA A 2 12.27 -24.45 50.43
N GLU A 3 11.52 -24.90 49.43
CA GLU A 3 12.05 -25.58 48.27
C GLU A 3 12.97 -24.58 47.51
N LYS A 4 14.26 -24.86 47.44
CA LYS A 4 15.21 -24.08 46.67
C LYS A 4 14.75 -24.08 45.20
N MET A 5 14.14 -22.98 44.76
CA MET A 5 13.92 -22.73 43.34
C MET A 5 15.29 -22.70 42.65
N THR A 6 15.65 -23.78 42.00
CA THR A 6 16.79 -23.80 41.08
C THR A 6 16.42 -22.96 39.84
N THR A 7 17.13 -21.86 39.61
CA THR A 7 16.99 -20.96 38.45
C THR A 7 17.10 -21.70 37.09
N SER A 8 17.46 -22.98 37.11
CA SER A 8 17.59 -23.86 35.93
C SER A 8 16.25 -24.33 35.32
N SER A 9 15.10 -24.08 35.98
CA SER A 9 13.79 -24.58 35.49
C SER A 9 12.86 -23.48 34.91
N LEU A 10 13.29 -22.22 34.92
CA LEU A 10 12.50 -21.12 34.37
C LEU A 10 12.78 -20.96 32.88
N ARG A 11 11.82 -21.37 32.06
CA ARG A 11 11.83 -21.06 30.64
C ARG A 11 11.75 -19.50 30.45
N SER A 12 12.65 -18.92 29.67
CA SER A 12 12.50 -17.55 29.25
C SER A 12 11.38 -17.47 28.19
N VAL A 13 10.34 -16.70 28.44
CA VAL A 13 9.29 -16.44 27.45
C VAL A 13 9.47 -15.04 26.89
N LYS A 14 9.38 -14.94 25.57
CA LYS A 14 9.42 -13.70 24.85
C LYS A 14 8.39 -13.74 23.73
N ILE A 15 7.57 -12.71 23.64
CA ILE A 15 6.69 -12.53 22.48
C ILE A 15 7.55 -11.97 21.34
N GLU A 16 7.53 -12.67 20.20
CA GLU A 16 8.29 -12.27 19.02
C GLU A 16 7.78 -10.93 18.49
N PRO A 17 8.67 -10.01 18.12
CA PRO A 17 8.23 -8.77 17.48
C PRO A 17 7.54 -9.09 16.16
N GLY A 18 6.34 -8.59 15.99
CA GLY A 18 5.64 -8.63 14.71
C GLY A 18 6.34 -7.73 13.69
N THR A 19 6.10 -7.97 12.41
CA THR A 19 6.45 -7.03 11.34
C THR A 19 5.21 -6.28 10.88
N GLN A 20 4.26 -6.08 11.79
CA GLN A 20 2.93 -5.52 11.52
C GLN A 20 3.00 -4.14 10.86
N LYS A 21 4.03 -3.35 11.12
CA LYS A 21 4.26 -2.05 10.46
C LYS A 21 4.34 -2.15 8.93
N THR A 22 4.71 -3.32 8.39
CA THR A 22 4.81 -3.57 6.94
C THR A 22 3.56 -4.18 6.34
N PHE A 23 2.57 -4.58 7.15
CA PHE A 23 1.35 -5.22 6.70
C PHE A 23 0.45 -4.22 5.95
N CYS A 24 -0.33 -4.68 4.95
CA CYS A 24 -1.42 -3.88 4.41
C CYS A 24 -2.56 -3.75 5.43
N ALA A 25 -3.49 -2.81 5.22
CA ALA A 25 -4.58 -2.52 6.16
C ALA A 25 -5.32 -3.77 6.63
N ALA A 26 -5.82 -4.57 5.70
CA ALA A 26 -6.57 -5.78 6.02
C ALA A 26 -5.73 -6.85 6.74
N HIS A 27 -4.43 -6.93 6.44
CA HIS A 27 -3.55 -7.90 7.10
C HIS A 27 -3.21 -7.48 8.52
N HIS A 28 -3.08 -6.18 8.77
CA HIS A 28 -2.86 -5.62 10.09
C HIS A 28 -4.09 -5.82 10.99
N ALA A 29 -5.28 -5.45 10.52
CA ALA A 29 -6.54 -5.66 11.24
C ALA A 29 -6.77 -7.13 11.58
N ALA A 30 -6.50 -8.05 10.64
CA ALA A 30 -6.60 -9.48 10.87
C ALA A 30 -5.58 -9.98 11.91
N PHE A 31 -4.35 -9.48 11.89
CA PHE A 31 -3.33 -9.79 12.88
C PHE A 31 -3.76 -9.35 14.28
N LEU A 32 -4.16 -8.08 14.43
CA LEU A 32 -4.59 -7.55 15.72
C LEU A 32 -5.81 -8.32 16.26
N SER A 33 -6.80 -8.60 15.40
CA SER A 33 -7.98 -9.39 15.76
C SER A 33 -7.62 -10.80 16.24
N ALA A 34 -6.68 -11.49 15.57
CA ALA A 34 -6.23 -12.82 15.97
C ALA A 34 -5.52 -12.80 17.34
N GLN A 35 -4.70 -11.80 17.60
CA GLN A 35 -4.02 -11.66 18.90
C GLN A 35 -5.01 -11.30 20.02
N TYR A 36 -5.91 -10.35 19.76
CA TYR A 36 -6.98 -10.00 20.70
C TYR A 36 -7.83 -11.22 21.09
N LYS A 37 -8.17 -12.08 20.12
CA LYS A 37 -8.94 -13.29 20.39
C LYS A 37 -8.26 -14.21 21.36
N LEU A 38 -6.96 -14.46 21.22
CA LEU A 38 -6.17 -15.27 22.15
C LEU A 38 -6.16 -14.67 23.56
N LEU A 39 -5.95 -13.35 23.68
CA LEU A 39 -5.95 -12.65 24.95
C LEU A 39 -7.33 -12.68 25.63
N LYS A 40 -8.40 -12.52 24.85
CA LYS A 40 -9.78 -12.59 25.36
C LYS A 40 -10.15 -13.99 25.85
N GLU A 41 -9.80 -15.04 25.10
CA GLU A 41 -10.05 -16.43 25.47
C GLU A 41 -9.28 -16.82 26.74
N PHE A 42 -8.08 -16.30 26.94
CA PHE A 42 -7.28 -16.56 28.14
C PHE A 42 -7.83 -15.82 29.37
N GLY A 43 -8.30 -14.60 29.18
CA GLY A 43 -8.86 -13.74 30.23
C GLY A 43 -7.86 -12.71 30.77
N GLY A 44 -8.19 -11.43 30.59
CA GLY A 44 -7.31 -10.32 30.98
C GLY A 44 -7.04 -10.23 32.48
N GLU A 45 -7.96 -10.69 33.34
CA GLU A 45 -7.77 -10.74 34.80
C GLU A 45 -6.60 -11.61 35.21
N LYS A 46 -6.42 -12.78 34.56
CA LYS A 46 -5.29 -13.69 34.79
C LYS A 46 -3.94 -13.09 34.37
N LEU A 47 -4.00 -12.07 33.50
CA LEU A 47 -2.83 -11.38 32.97
C LEU A 47 -2.56 -10.04 33.67
N HIS A 48 -3.30 -9.76 34.73
CA HIS A 48 -3.22 -8.50 35.50
C HIS A 48 -3.32 -7.25 34.60
N PHE A 49 -4.15 -7.32 33.56
CA PHE A 49 -4.37 -6.20 32.66
C PHE A 49 -5.02 -5.03 33.41
N PRO A 50 -4.59 -3.80 33.16
CA PRO A 50 -5.27 -2.64 33.73
C PRO A 50 -6.72 -2.55 33.19
N ALA A 51 -7.59 -1.98 34.00
CA ALA A 51 -8.96 -1.74 33.60
C ALA A 51 -9.01 -0.94 32.28
N GLY A 52 -9.84 -1.38 31.34
CA GLY A 52 -10.02 -0.73 30.05
C GLY A 52 -9.06 -1.17 28.94
N LEU A 53 -8.00 -1.93 29.22
CA LEU A 53 -7.06 -2.36 28.16
C LEU A 53 -7.72 -3.31 27.16
N MET A 54 -8.50 -4.27 27.63
CA MET A 54 -9.20 -5.22 26.75
C MET A 54 -10.28 -4.54 25.93
N GLU A 55 -10.99 -3.60 26.54
CA GLU A 55 -12.00 -2.77 25.87
C GLU A 55 -11.37 -1.88 24.79
N ALA A 56 -10.26 -1.23 25.11
CA ALA A 56 -9.52 -0.41 24.14
C ALA A 56 -8.98 -1.25 22.96
N LEU A 57 -8.46 -2.46 23.23
CA LEU A 57 -8.04 -3.39 22.18
C LEU A 57 -9.22 -3.85 21.32
N ALA A 58 -10.41 -4.12 21.93
CA ALA A 58 -11.60 -4.50 21.18
C ALA A 58 -12.04 -3.37 20.24
N GLU A 59 -12.17 -2.16 20.77
CA GLU A 59 -12.54 -0.97 19.98
C GLU A 59 -11.56 -0.74 18.82
N MET A 60 -10.27 -0.89 19.07
CA MET A 60 -9.25 -0.71 18.04
C MET A 60 -9.33 -1.78 16.95
N VAL A 61 -9.62 -3.05 17.32
CA VAL A 61 -9.87 -4.14 16.36
C VAL A 61 -11.06 -3.81 15.46
N ASP A 62 -12.17 -3.37 16.04
CA ASP A 62 -13.40 -3.04 15.30
C ASP A 62 -13.15 -1.86 14.35
N LEU A 63 -12.53 -0.79 14.83
CA LEU A 63 -12.18 0.39 14.02
C LEU A 63 -11.24 0.04 12.86
N GLU A 64 -10.24 -0.81 13.06
CA GLU A 64 -9.34 -1.24 11.99
C GLU A 64 -10.03 -2.14 10.97
N ILE A 65 -10.92 -3.03 11.40
CA ILE A 65 -11.73 -3.87 10.51
C ILE A 65 -12.62 -2.99 9.64
N ASP A 66 -13.34 -2.04 10.23
CA ASP A 66 -14.22 -1.13 9.51
C ASP A 66 -13.44 -0.27 8.52
N ALA A 67 -12.32 0.31 8.93
CA ALA A 67 -11.46 1.10 8.06
C ALA A 67 -10.86 0.26 6.91
N ALA A 68 -10.51 -1.01 7.16
CA ALA A 68 -9.99 -1.92 6.15
C ALA A 68 -11.07 -2.39 5.16
N VAL A 69 -12.30 -2.61 5.61
CA VAL A 69 -13.46 -2.98 4.78
C VAL A 69 -13.87 -1.80 3.90
N GLU A 70 -13.95 -0.59 4.47
CA GLU A 70 -14.32 0.62 3.73
C GLU A 70 -13.33 0.90 2.59
N SER A 71 -12.03 0.71 2.83
CA SER A 71 -11.01 0.88 1.80
C SER A 71 -11.15 -0.07 0.60
N LYS A 72 -11.87 -1.19 0.75
CA LYS A 72 -12.10 -2.18 -0.32
C LYS A 72 -13.43 -2.01 -1.05
N LYS A 73 -14.44 -1.47 -0.38
CA LYS A 73 -15.83 -1.43 -0.89
C LYS A 73 -16.17 -0.18 -1.70
N SER A 74 -15.28 0.79 -1.80
CA SER A 74 -15.58 2.03 -2.48
C SER A 74 -15.82 1.78 -3.97
N LEU A 75 -17.05 2.00 -4.43
CA LEU A 75 -17.42 2.08 -5.85
C LEU A 75 -16.48 3.08 -6.58
N LEU A 76 -16.05 4.12 -5.87
CA LEU A 76 -15.07 5.09 -6.30
C LEU A 76 -13.70 4.48 -6.60
N THR A 77 -13.34 3.32 -6.01
CA THR A 77 -12.06 2.65 -6.30
C THR A 77 -11.97 2.19 -7.75
N GLU A 78 -13.04 1.64 -8.32
CA GLU A 78 -13.05 1.22 -9.71
C GLU A 78 -13.09 2.42 -10.66
N GLN A 79 -13.82 3.48 -10.29
CA GLN A 79 -13.83 4.73 -11.04
C GLN A 79 -12.46 5.41 -11.03
N LEU A 80 -11.77 5.44 -9.88
CA LEU A 80 -10.41 5.95 -9.76
C LEU A 80 -9.43 5.16 -10.64
N LYS A 81 -9.50 3.83 -10.65
CA LYS A 81 -8.68 2.99 -11.53
C LYS A 81 -8.95 3.26 -13.01
N ALA A 82 -10.22 3.47 -13.38
CA ALA A 82 -10.57 3.80 -14.75
C ALA A 82 -9.98 5.15 -15.19
N LYS A 83 -10.09 6.18 -14.34
CA LYS A 83 -9.51 7.51 -14.62
C LYS A 83 -7.98 7.49 -14.62
N ASP A 84 -7.37 6.67 -13.79
CA ASP A 84 -5.92 6.44 -13.80
C ASP A 84 -5.46 5.81 -15.13
N ALA A 85 -6.18 4.79 -15.59
CA ALA A 85 -5.91 4.18 -16.90
C ALA A 85 -6.06 5.17 -18.07
N GLU A 86 -7.05 6.07 -18.01
CA GLU A 86 -7.22 7.13 -19.01
C GLU A 86 -6.05 8.13 -19.01
N ARG A 87 -5.54 8.52 -17.83
CA ARG A 87 -4.35 9.36 -17.69
C ARG A 87 -3.12 8.68 -18.27
N ASP A 88 -2.91 7.42 -17.92
CA ASP A 88 -1.80 6.61 -18.41
C ASP A 88 -1.81 6.45 -19.93
N GLU A 89 -2.99 6.25 -20.53
CA GLU A 89 -3.16 6.14 -21.97
C GLU A 89 -2.83 7.45 -22.66
N ALA A 90 -3.35 8.58 -22.16
CA ALA A 90 -3.06 9.90 -22.69
C ALA A 90 -1.57 10.24 -22.62
N LEU A 91 -0.91 9.98 -21.47
CA LEU A 91 0.52 10.20 -21.32
C LEU A 91 1.34 9.33 -22.28
N ARG A 92 0.99 8.04 -22.45
CA ARG A 92 1.67 7.15 -23.41
C ARG A 92 1.52 7.66 -24.84
N HIS A 93 0.34 8.12 -25.21
CA HIS A 93 0.09 8.67 -26.52
C HIS A 93 0.89 9.94 -26.75
N ILE A 94 0.84 10.93 -25.85
CA ILE A 94 1.56 12.21 -25.95
C ILE A 94 3.07 11.94 -26.13
N PHE A 95 3.71 11.23 -25.19
CA PHE A 95 5.17 10.99 -25.26
C PHE A 95 5.57 10.00 -26.37
N GLY A 96 4.67 9.11 -26.77
CA GLY A 96 4.84 8.23 -27.92
C GLY A 96 4.88 9.01 -29.23
N MET A 97 3.94 9.91 -29.43
CA MET A 97 3.87 10.77 -30.61
C MET A 97 5.08 11.71 -30.68
N ILE A 98 5.41 12.41 -29.60
CA ILE A 98 6.61 13.26 -29.55
C ILE A 98 7.86 12.46 -30.00
N ARG A 99 8.06 11.27 -29.43
CA ARG A 99 9.22 10.41 -29.79
C ARG A 99 9.21 10.01 -31.26
N THR A 100 8.06 9.67 -31.81
CA THR A 100 7.92 9.28 -33.22
C THR A 100 8.25 10.46 -34.12
N GLN A 101 7.74 11.65 -33.82
CA GLN A 101 7.89 12.83 -34.63
C GLN A 101 9.30 13.46 -34.58
N LEU A 102 10.14 13.06 -33.62
CA LEU A 102 11.58 13.40 -33.66
C LEU A 102 12.28 12.91 -34.94
N HIS A 103 11.69 11.89 -35.60
CA HIS A 103 12.21 11.29 -36.84
C HIS A 103 11.33 11.61 -38.06
N SER A 104 10.40 12.57 -37.95
CA SER A 104 9.54 12.97 -39.06
C SER A 104 10.35 13.49 -40.24
N SER A 105 9.94 13.14 -41.46
CA SER A 105 10.46 13.72 -42.68
C SER A 105 10.03 15.18 -42.90
N ILE A 106 8.94 15.60 -42.22
CA ILE A 106 8.46 16.96 -42.23
C ILE A 106 9.26 17.77 -41.22
N ARG A 107 9.89 18.84 -41.70
CA ARG A 107 10.81 19.64 -40.88
C ARG A 107 10.10 20.29 -39.69
N GLU A 108 8.93 20.88 -39.95
CA GLU A 108 8.11 21.59 -38.96
C GLU A 108 7.70 20.67 -37.82
N GLU A 109 7.27 19.43 -38.12
CA GLU A 109 6.90 18.42 -37.12
C GLU A 109 8.12 18.01 -36.30
N ARG A 110 9.28 17.81 -36.94
CA ARG A 110 10.50 17.43 -36.24
C ARG A 110 11.00 18.52 -35.31
N GLU A 111 10.97 19.79 -35.73
CA GLU A 111 11.35 20.93 -34.91
C GLU A 111 10.38 21.09 -33.71
N ALA A 112 9.07 20.98 -33.92
CA ALA A 112 8.07 20.99 -32.85
C ALA A 112 8.30 19.84 -31.86
N ALA A 113 8.58 18.62 -32.35
CA ALA A 113 8.86 17.48 -31.49
C ALA A 113 10.13 17.68 -30.64
N GLN A 114 11.18 18.31 -31.19
CA GLN A 114 12.41 18.62 -30.44
C GLN A 114 12.16 19.60 -29.30
N VAL A 115 11.34 20.63 -29.51
CA VAL A 115 10.96 21.60 -28.49
C VAL A 115 10.19 20.90 -27.38
N LEU A 116 9.13 20.16 -27.74
CA LEU A 116 8.29 19.44 -26.78
C LEU A 116 9.11 18.41 -25.99
N ASP A 117 9.99 17.65 -26.65
CA ASP A 117 10.83 16.65 -26.02
C ASP A 117 11.79 17.27 -24.99
N THR A 118 12.32 18.45 -25.29
CA THR A 118 13.25 19.17 -24.41
C THR A 118 12.50 19.79 -23.22
N GLN A 119 11.39 20.46 -23.47
CA GLN A 119 10.66 21.20 -22.44
C GLN A 119 9.87 20.27 -21.49
N LEU A 120 9.35 19.14 -22.00
CA LEU A 120 8.53 18.21 -21.23
C LEU A 120 9.30 16.98 -20.76
N HIS A 121 10.62 16.95 -20.90
CA HIS A 121 11.50 15.83 -20.58
C HIS A 121 11.27 15.26 -19.17
N ASN A 122 11.13 16.12 -18.17
CA ASN A 122 11.01 15.72 -16.76
C ASN A 122 9.71 14.96 -16.45
N PHE A 123 8.71 15.01 -17.34
CA PHE A 123 7.41 14.38 -17.14
C PHE A 123 7.27 12.98 -17.78
N ARG A 124 8.28 12.48 -18.48
CA ARG A 124 8.21 11.21 -19.22
C ARG A 124 7.84 9.99 -18.36
N TYR A 125 8.16 10.01 -17.06
CA TYR A 125 8.02 8.88 -16.16
C TYR A 125 7.02 9.11 -15.04
N ILE A 126 6.19 10.16 -15.10
CA ILE A 126 5.24 10.50 -14.03
C ILE A 126 4.22 9.39 -13.76
N ARG A 127 3.81 8.63 -14.79
CA ARG A 127 2.89 7.49 -14.69
C ARG A 127 3.38 6.35 -13.80
N HIS A 128 4.64 6.35 -13.36
CA HIS A 128 5.21 5.34 -12.47
C HIS A 128 5.28 5.80 -11.03
N GLN A 129 4.75 6.96 -10.74
CA GLN A 129 4.76 7.58 -9.41
C GLN A 129 3.52 7.20 -8.60
N GLY A 130 3.51 7.56 -7.31
CA GLY A 130 2.29 7.41 -6.51
C GLY A 130 1.20 8.41 -6.96
N TYR A 131 -0.04 8.02 -6.84
CA TYR A 131 -1.21 8.72 -7.40
C TYR A 131 -1.29 10.22 -7.08
N ASP A 132 -0.97 10.62 -5.84
CA ASP A 132 -1.02 12.03 -5.42
C ASP A 132 0.09 12.86 -6.10
N VAL A 133 1.30 12.27 -6.17
CA VAL A 133 2.46 12.89 -6.82
C VAL A 133 2.24 12.99 -8.32
N GLU A 134 1.69 11.94 -8.93
CA GLU A 134 1.33 11.91 -10.34
C GLU A 134 0.32 12.99 -10.71
N SER A 135 -0.75 13.15 -9.92
CA SER A 135 -1.77 14.19 -10.16
C SER A 135 -1.19 15.59 -10.13
N GLY A 136 -0.25 15.86 -9.21
CA GLY A 136 0.48 17.13 -9.16
C GLY A 136 1.38 17.35 -10.37
N ASN A 137 2.13 16.33 -10.76
CA ASN A 137 3.02 16.40 -11.92
C ASN A 137 2.28 16.52 -13.25
N ILE A 138 1.11 15.88 -13.40
CA ILE A 138 0.24 16.09 -14.59
C ILE A 138 -0.22 17.54 -14.63
N SER A 139 -0.60 18.14 -13.50
CA SER A 139 -0.99 19.55 -13.46
C SER A 139 0.15 20.48 -13.87
N SER A 140 1.38 20.19 -13.45
CA SER A 140 2.59 20.92 -13.85
C SER A 140 2.88 20.73 -15.36
N LEU A 141 2.78 19.50 -15.87
CA LEU A 141 2.92 19.19 -17.29
C LEU A 141 1.93 20.01 -18.14
N LEU A 142 0.65 20.06 -17.74
CA LEU A 142 -0.39 20.81 -18.44
C LEU A 142 -0.14 22.31 -18.43
N MET A 143 0.42 22.83 -17.34
CA MET A 143 0.79 24.25 -17.23
C MET A 143 1.96 24.59 -18.18
N ASP A 144 2.97 23.75 -18.24
CA ASP A 144 4.11 23.94 -19.16
C ASP A 144 3.67 23.76 -20.62
N ALA A 145 2.83 22.75 -20.91
CA ALA A 145 2.23 22.53 -22.23
C ALA A 145 1.40 23.74 -22.72
N GLY A 146 0.76 24.45 -21.79
CA GLY A 146 0.01 25.67 -22.12
C GLY A 146 0.86 26.80 -22.74
N ARG A 147 2.19 26.73 -22.62
CA ARG A 147 3.14 27.68 -23.24
C ARG A 147 3.67 27.20 -24.59
N LEU A 148 3.35 25.95 -24.97
CA LEU A 148 3.87 25.25 -26.15
C LEU A 148 2.71 24.93 -27.14
N THR A 149 1.73 25.81 -27.24
CA THR A 149 0.50 25.55 -28.02
C THR A 149 0.76 25.39 -29.50
N ALA A 150 1.72 26.14 -30.06
CA ALA A 150 2.06 26.08 -31.49
C ALA A 150 2.66 24.71 -31.85
N GLU A 151 3.56 24.21 -31.04
CA GLU A 151 4.22 22.88 -31.20
C GLU A 151 3.20 21.74 -31.01
N ILE A 152 2.30 21.86 -30.01
CA ILE A 152 1.22 20.92 -29.75
C ILE A 152 0.25 20.86 -30.94
N ASP A 153 -0.11 21.99 -31.49
CA ASP A 153 -1.01 22.06 -32.65
C ASP A 153 -0.34 21.51 -33.91
N THR A 154 0.96 21.77 -34.10
CA THR A 154 1.75 21.22 -35.22
C THR A 154 1.79 19.69 -35.19
N LEU A 155 1.87 19.08 -34.00
CA LEU A 155 1.85 17.61 -33.83
C LEU A 155 0.43 17.05 -33.63
N HIS A 156 -0.61 17.85 -33.75
CA HIS A 156 -2.01 17.46 -33.54
C HIS A 156 -2.28 16.80 -32.17
N LEU A 157 -1.51 17.19 -31.13
CA LEU A 157 -1.57 16.60 -29.79
C LEU A 157 -2.61 17.27 -28.87
N LYS A 158 -3.22 18.38 -29.30
CA LYS A 158 -4.20 19.10 -28.49
C LYS A 158 -5.30 18.20 -27.91
N PRO A 159 -5.96 17.30 -28.68
CA PRO A 159 -6.99 16.42 -28.12
C PRO A 159 -6.47 15.49 -27.02
N SER A 160 -5.20 15.06 -27.10
CA SER A 160 -4.58 14.19 -26.09
C SER A 160 -4.28 14.94 -24.80
N PHE A 161 -3.82 16.21 -24.89
CA PHE A 161 -3.64 17.05 -23.71
C PHE A 161 -4.97 17.43 -23.07
N ASP A 162 -6.02 17.71 -23.86
CA ASP A 162 -7.37 17.99 -23.36
C ASP A 162 -7.92 16.76 -22.63
N ARG A 163 -7.79 15.54 -23.20
CA ARG A 163 -8.19 14.28 -22.54
C ARG A 163 -7.42 14.03 -21.25
N LEU A 164 -6.11 14.30 -21.22
CA LEU A 164 -5.29 14.18 -20.02
C LEU A 164 -5.77 15.12 -18.92
N LYS A 165 -6.10 16.35 -19.27
CA LYS A 165 -6.65 17.36 -18.35
C LYS A 165 -7.97 16.89 -17.76
N GLU A 166 -8.93 16.49 -18.60
CA GLU A 166 -10.24 16.01 -18.16
C GLU A 166 -10.12 14.78 -17.24
N ALA A 167 -9.29 13.80 -17.60
CA ALA A 167 -9.07 12.60 -16.80
C ALA A 167 -8.44 12.95 -15.45
N ASN A 168 -7.47 13.88 -15.41
CA ASN A 168 -6.82 14.29 -14.17
C ASN A 168 -7.76 15.07 -13.24
N GLU A 169 -8.58 15.96 -13.77
CA GLU A 169 -9.58 16.70 -12.98
C GLU A 169 -10.67 15.77 -12.46
N ALA A 170 -11.15 14.82 -13.28
CA ALA A 170 -12.10 13.80 -12.85
C ALA A 170 -11.51 12.91 -11.77
N TYR A 171 -10.23 12.52 -11.88
CA TYR A 171 -9.54 11.75 -10.85
C TYR A 171 -9.47 12.51 -9.51
N LYS A 172 -9.07 13.79 -9.54
CA LYS A 172 -9.02 14.63 -8.33
C LYS A 172 -10.39 14.79 -7.68
N ALA A 173 -11.45 14.96 -8.48
CA ALA A 173 -12.82 15.05 -7.97
C ALA A 173 -13.24 13.76 -7.25
N LEU A 174 -12.95 12.59 -7.82
CA LEU A 174 -13.24 11.29 -7.19
C LEU A 174 -12.43 11.08 -5.91
N VAL A 175 -11.19 11.55 -5.83
CA VAL A 175 -10.39 11.51 -4.60
C VAL A 175 -11.04 12.38 -3.52
N ALA A 176 -11.44 13.60 -3.87
CA ALA A 176 -12.11 14.51 -2.94
C ALA A 176 -13.46 13.94 -2.44
N GLU A 177 -14.25 13.32 -3.32
CA GLU A 177 -15.51 12.64 -2.97
C GLU A 177 -15.25 11.49 -2.00
N ARG A 178 -14.28 10.63 -2.28
CA ARG A 178 -13.87 9.52 -1.39
C ARG A 178 -13.43 10.01 -0.02
N ASP A 179 -12.69 11.11 0.03
CA ASP A 179 -12.24 11.70 1.28
C ASP A 179 -13.41 12.33 2.06
N ALA A 180 -14.34 12.99 1.37
CA ALA A 180 -15.56 13.52 1.98
C ALA A 180 -16.44 12.40 2.56
N GLU A 181 -16.64 11.28 1.84
CA GLU A 181 -17.36 10.11 2.37
C GLU A 181 -16.69 9.55 3.62
N ARG A 182 -15.35 9.44 3.62
CA ARG A 182 -14.59 8.96 4.79
C ARG A 182 -14.76 9.88 6.00
N ILE A 183 -14.72 11.19 5.78
CA ILE A 183 -14.95 12.20 6.83
C ILE A 183 -16.38 12.11 7.35
N ALA A 184 -17.37 11.97 6.46
CA ALA A 184 -18.77 11.86 6.83
C ALA A 184 -19.06 10.61 7.69
N LYS A 185 -18.39 9.51 7.42
CA LYS A 185 -18.46 8.27 8.21
C LYS A 185 -17.71 8.35 9.54
N ARG A 186 -16.95 9.41 9.78
CA ARG A 186 -16.14 9.64 10.98
C ARG A 186 -15.15 8.53 11.32
N LEU A 187 -14.80 7.69 10.35
CA LEU A 187 -13.81 6.64 10.56
C LEU A 187 -12.41 7.23 10.48
N PRO A 188 -11.57 7.03 11.49
CA PRO A 188 -10.16 7.41 11.43
C PRO A 188 -9.44 6.65 10.30
N SER A 189 -8.44 7.26 9.72
CA SER A 189 -7.63 6.58 8.72
C SER A 189 -6.77 5.47 9.36
N MET A 190 -6.45 4.41 8.60
CA MET A 190 -5.50 3.38 9.05
C MET A 190 -4.14 3.95 9.47
N ARG A 191 -3.73 5.09 8.89
CA ARG A 191 -2.50 5.79 9.28
C ARG A 191 -2.55 6.34 10.71
N GLN A 192 -3.74 6.72 11.17
CA GLN A 192 -3.97 7.20 12.53
C GLN A 192 -4.21 6.06 13.52
N LEU A 193 -4.92 5.00 13.10
CA LEU A 193 -5.27 3.86 13.95
C LEU A 193 -4.06 2.98 14.28
N ARG A 194 -3.23 2.64 13.28
CA ARG A 194 -2.13 1.68 13.47
C ARG A 194 -1.16 2.01 14.59
N PRO A 195 -0.63 3.25 14.73
CA PRO A 195 0.28 3.54 15.83
C PRO A 195 -0.36 3.27 17.21
N GLN A 196 -1.64 3.60 17.36
CA GLN A 196 -2.39 3.40 18.60
C GLN A 196 -2.63 1.90 18.85
N ALA A 197 -2.99 1.16 17.81
CA ALA A 197 -3.19 -0.28 17.86
C ALA A 197 -1.89 -1.02 18.22
N ASP A 198 -0.78 -0.66 17.59
CA ASP A 198 0.54 -1.21 17.87
C ASP A 198 0.96 -0.95 19.32
N GLU A 199 0.73 0.27 19.82
CA GLU A 199 1.06 0.65 21.21
C GLU A 199 0.24 -0.14 22.24
N LEU A 200 -1.07 -0.28 22.02
CA LEU A 200 -1.95 -1.08 22.89
C LEU A 200 -1.57 -2.56 22.88
N TYR A 201 -1.25 -3.11 21.70
CA TYR A 201 -0.80 -4.49 21.58
C TYR A 201 0.55 -4.72 22.24
N GLU A 202 1.50 -3.80 22.09
CA GLU A 202 2.80 -3.87 22.75
C GLU A 202 2.65 -3.80 24.28
N LEU A 203 1.80 -2.93 24.79
CA LEU A 203 1.46 -2.86 26.20
C LEU A 203 0.88 -4.19 26.70
N ALA A 204 -0.07 -4.78 25.99
CA ALA A 204 -0.63 -6.09 26.33
C ALA A 204 0.47 -7.18 26.36
N CYS A 205 1.38 -7.19 25.39
CA CYS A 205 2.52 -8.11 25.37
C CYS A 205 3.43 -7.97 26.60
N GLN A 206 3.66 -6.74 27.07
CA GLN A 206 4.45 -6.48 28.29
C GLN A 206 3.76 -7.07 29.53
N TYR A 207 2.44 -6.87 29.65
CA TYR A 207 1.67 -7.46 30.76
C TYR A 207 1.67 -8.98 30.73
N VAL A 208 1.51 -9.60 29.56
CA VAL A 208 1.60 -11.07 29.42
C VAL A 208 2.96 -11.59 29.91
N GLN A 209 4.06 -10.95 29.48
CA GLN A 209 5.40 -11.34 29.89
C GLN A 209 5.65 -11.11 31.39
N ALA A 210 5.17 -10.00 31.93
CA ALA A 210 5.23 -9.73 33.38
C ALA A 210 4.42 -10.75 34.17
N SER A 211 3.21 -11.07 33.75
CA SER A 211 2.36 -12.08 34.42
C SER A 211 2.98 -13.46 34.42
N TYR A 212 3.72 -13.83 33.34
CA TYR A 212 4.49 -15.06 33.35
C TYR A 212 5.58 -15.09 34.44
N LEU A 213 6.31 -13.97 34.59
CA LEU A 213 7.39 -13.86 35.57
C LEU A 213 6.86 -13.90 37.02
N PHE A 214 5.72 -13.29 37.26
CA PHE A 214 5.09 -13.12 38.57
C PHE A 214 3.98 -14.16 38.85
N ALA A 215 3.82 -15.18 38.00
CA ALA A 215 2.80 -16.22 38.17
C ALA A 215 2.91 -16.88 39.53
N PRO A 216 1.82 -16.97 40.31
CA PRO A 216 1.86 -17.44 41.71
C PRO A 216 2.12 -18.95 41.83
N THR A 217 1.75 -19.71 40.78
CA THR A 217 1.93 -21.17 40.75
C THR A 217 2.61 -21.60 39.47
N LYS A 218 3.10 -22.84 39.49
CA LYS A 218 3.76 -23.46 38.31
C LYS A 218 2.73 -23.64 37.17
N GLU A 219 1.54 -24.09 37.55
CA GLU A 219 0.43 -24.33 36.60
C GLU A 219 0.00 -23.02 35.89
N ALA A 220 -0.20 -21.94 36.65
CA ALA A 220 -0.49 -20.62 36.08
C ALA A 220 0.62 -20.14 35.13
N ARG A 221 1.86 -20.39 35.47
CA ARG A 221 3.01 -20.07 34.62
C ARG A 221 3.03 -20.88 33.33
N GLU A 222 2.72 -22.16 33.38
CA GLU A 222 2.63 -23.04 32.22
C GLU A 222 1.47 -22.62 31.30
N GLU A 223 0.30 -22.25 31.86
CA GLU A 223 -0.82 -21.70 31.08
C GLU A 223 -0.42 -20.43 30.31
N ILE A 224 0.23 -19.47 31.00
CA ILE A 224 0.69 -18.23 30.35
C ILE A 224 1.79 -18.54 29.32
N GLY A 225 2.68 -19.49 29.59
CA GLY A 225 3.68 -19.94 28.64
C GLY A 225 3.06 -20.50 27.36
N THR A 226 1.99 -21.27 27.48
CA THR A 226 1.22 -21.80 26.34
C THR A 226 0.55 -20.66 25.54
N LEU A 227 -0.01 -19.67 26.23
CA LEU A 227 -0.53 -18.48 25.55
C LEU A 227 0.54 -17.77 24.72
N VAL A 228 1.75 -17.57 25.30
CA VAL A 228 2.87 -16.93 24.57
C VAL A 228 3.27 -17.77 23.34
N ASP A 229 3.26 -19.10 23.45
CA ASP A 229 3.55 -19.97 22.30
C ASP A 229 2.51 -19.79 21.18
N HIS A 230 1.22 -19.76 21.52
CA HIS A 230 0.15 -19.49 20.55
C HIS A 230 0.25 -18.09 19.92
N MET A 231 0.54 -17.07 20.73
CA MET A 231 0.77 -15.72 20.21
C MET A 231 1.94 -15.69 19.22
N ASN A 232 3.04 -16.35 19.54
CA ASN A 232 4.21 -16.43 18.67
C ASN A 232 3.95 -17.25 17.40
N GLU A 233 3.16 -18.30 17.48
CA GLU A 233 2.70 -19.05 16.30
C GLU A 233 1.92 -18.14 15.34
N ARG A 234 0.96 -17.37 15.85
CA ARG A 234 0.24 -16.38 15.03
C ARG A 234 1.17 -15.34 14.42
N VAL A 235 2.13 -14.81 15.18
CA VAL A 235 3.14 -13.88 14.62
C VAL A 235 3.86 -14.52 13.43
N ARG A 236 4.29 -15.78 13.54
CA ARG A 236 5.00 -16.51 12.47
C ARG A 236 4.11 -16.77 11.26
N ASP A 237 2.85 -17.14 11.47
CA ASP A 237 1.86 -17.36 10.42
C ASP A 237 1.63 -16.08 9.60
N PHE A 238 1.40 -14.96 10.28
CA PHE A 238 1.18 -13.67 9.62
C PHE A 238 2.42 -13.18 8.87
N LYS A 239 3.62 -13.33 9.42
CA LYS A 239 4.89 -13.05 8.74
C LYS A 239 5.06 -13.90 7.48
N THR A 240 4.69 -15.18 7.54
CA THR A 240 4.81 -16.12 6.42
C THR A 240 3.80 -15.76 5.31
N SER A 241 2.55 -15.50 5.68
CA SER A 241 1.51 -15.06 4.75
C SER A 241 1.88 -13.73 4.08
N HIS A 242 2.40 -12.77 4.84
CA HIS A 242 2.88 -11.50 4.30
C HIS A 242 3.99 -11.69 3.27
N ARG A 243 5.02 -12.49 3.59
CA ARG A 243 6.13 -12.79 2.66
C ARG A 243 5.64 -13.44 1.37
N LYS A 244 4.70 -14.39 1.45
CA LYS A 244 4.09 -15.03 0.28
C LYS A 244 3.36 -13.99 -0.60
N SER A 245 2.55 -13.13 0.00
CA SER A 245 1.82 -12.07 -0.71
C SER A 245 2.77 -11.09 -1.43
N VAL A 246 3.84 -10.65 -0.76
CA VAL A 246 4.85 -9.76 -1.37
C VAL A 246 5.58 -10.46 -2.52
N SER A 247 5.95 -11.73 -2.34
CA SER A 247 6.62 -12.54 -3.37
C SER A 247 5.72 -12.75 -4.60
N GLN A 248 4.43 -13.04 -4.40
CA GLN A 248 3.45 -13.18 -5.49
C GLN A 248 3.29 -11.87 -6.28
N LYS A 249 3.16 -10.73 -5.59
CA LYS A 249 3.09 -9.41 -6.24
C LYS A 249 4.35 -9.09 -7.05
N ARG A 250 5.55 -9.44 -6.54
CA ARG A 250 6.82 -9.25 -7.27
C ARG A 250 6.90 -10.13 -8.52
N ARG A 251 6.46 -11.40 -8.43
CA ARG A 251 6.42 -12.32 -9.59
C ARG A 251 5.45 -11.81 -10.65
N HIS A 252 4.26 -11.39 -10.26
CA HIS A 252 3.27 -10.86 -11.19
C HIS A 252 3.78 -9.60 -11.90
N LYS A 253 4.40 -8.69 -11.16
CA LYS A 253 5.01 -7.47 -11.73
C LYS A 253 6.17 -7.80 -12.69
N LYS A 254 6.93 -8.88 -12.44
CA LYS A 254 8.02 -9.30 -13.33
C LYS A 254 7.47 -9.91 -14.62
N VAL A 255 6.48 -10.79 -14.55
CA VAL A 255 5.83 -11.40 -15.72
C VAL A 255 5.20 -10.33 -16.60
N THR A 256 4.43 -9.41 -16.06
CA THR A 256 3.84 -8.29 -16.83
C THR A 256 4.89 -7.32 -17.39
N GLY A 257 6.04 -7.17 -16.72
CA GLY A 257 7.16 -6.40 -17.22
C GLY A 257 7.93 -7.10 -18.37
N ASP A 258 8.11 -8.40 -18.25
CA ASP A 258 8.77 -9.23 -19.29
C ASP A 258 7.89 -9.38 -20.55
N GLU A 259 6.54 -9.52 -20.40
CA GLU A 259 5.60 -9.52 -21.54
C GLU A 259 5.63 -8.19 -22.32
N LEU A 260 5.78 -7.05 -21.62
CA LEU A 260 5.94 -5.75 -22.25
C LEU A 260 7.29 -5.59 -22.97
N GLN A 261 8.33 -6.30 -22.53
CA GLN A 261 9.65 -6.29 -23.16
C GLN A 261 9.70 -7.20 -24.40
N VAL A 262 9.09 -8.38 -24.34
CA VAL A 262 8.99 -9.32 -25.47
C VAL A 262 8.24 -8.71 -26.64
N THR A 263 7.12 -8.03 -26.38
CA THR A 263 6.36 -7.33 -27.44
C THR A 263 7.13 -6.16 -28.05
N SER A 264 8.06 -5.54 -27.34
CA SER A 264 8.91 -4.47 -27.87
C SER A 264 10.10 -5.00 -28.68
N ASP A 265 10.58 -6.20 -28.38
CA ASP A 265 11.69 -6.84 -29.08
C ASP A 265 11.23 -7.59 -30.34
N GLU A 266 10.03 -8.17 -30.36
CA GLU A 266 9.44 -8.74 -31.59
C GLU A 266 9.14 -7.67 -32.64
N GLN A 267 8.84 -6.43 -32.24
CA GLN A 267 8.71 -5.30 -33.18
C GLN A 267 10.05 -4.73 -33.68
N ARG A 268 11.18 -5.20 -33.13
CA ARG A 268 12.55 -4.80 -33.53
C ARG A 268 13.27 -5.81 -34.42
N ALA A 269 12.67 -6.96 -34.73
CA ALA A 269 13.29 -7.92 -35.62
C ALA A 269 13.46 -7.31 -37.03
N PRO A 270 14.68 -7.33 -37.61
CA PRO A 270 14.92 -6.79 -38.96
C PRO A 270 14.19 -7.64 -39.98
N VAL A 271 13.43 -7.00 -40.85
CA VAL A 271 12.87 -7.64 -42.04
C VAL A 271 14.07 -8.06 -42.89
N THR A 272 14.41 -9.35 -42.87
CA THR A 272 15.40 -9.91 -43.80
C THR A 272 14.77 -9.88 -45.21
N SER A 273 15.21 -8.95 -46.02
CA SER A 273 14.97 -8.95 -47.48
C SER A 273 15.70 -10.13 -48.08
N ASN A 274 14.96 -11.16 -48.49
CA ASN A 274 15.43 -12.13 -49.45
C ASN A 274 15.25 -11.55 -50.85
N SER A 275 16.36 -11.33 -51.50
CA SER A 275 16.48 -11.13 -52.95
C SER A 275 16.32 -12.45 -53.69
#